data_4711bfafa07c7eea947226d3dd4bcbc0
#
_entry.id   4711bfafa07c7eea947226d3dd4bcbc0
#
_cell.length_a   1.000
_cell.length_b   1.000
_cell.length_c   1.000
_cell.angle_alpha   90.00
_cell.angle_beta   90.00
_cell.angle_gamma   90.00
#
_symmetry.space_group_name_H-M   'P 1'
#
loop_
_entity.id
_entity.type
_entity.pdbx_description
1 polymer ?
#
loop_
_entity_poly.entity_id
_entity_poly.type
_entity_poly.pdbx_seq_one_letter_code
_entity_poly.pdbx_strand_id
1 'polypeptide(L)'
;MNLPRLFVFFSTCLTLLFSDLIADESQNWPRFRGPGATGIQEGHSLPTTWNADPAAEQQEGVLWRAAIPGLGHSSPVVWGDRIFVCTAVPEGEAAALMLGSGGQPTAADDARNHQWVILCFDKKTGEKLWGKTAHQGMPRATRHIKATQANTSLAVDGENLVAFFGSEGLYCYDLDGNLKWNRDLGVINISKYNTGWGYASSPSIHKNHIVLTCDDPANPFLVALR
;
A
#
# COMPACT_ATOMS: atom_id res chain seq x y z
N MET A 1 1.19 -50.87 66.59
CA MET A 1 0.37 -50.83 65.36
C MET A 1 0.53 -49.45 64.79
N ASN A 2 1.46 -49.27 63.81
CA ASN A 2 1.76 -48.00 63.19
C ASN A 2 1.09 -47.94 61.81
N LEU A 3 0.17 -47.01 61.57
CA LEU A 3 -0.38 -46.72 60.30
C LEU A 3 0.56 -45.76 59.54
N PRO A 4 0.86 -45.96 58.24
CA PRO A 4 1.61 -45.01 57.45
C PRO A 4 0.69 -43.88 56.93
N ARG A 5 1.17 -42.65 57.12
CA ARG A 5 0.56 -41.45 56.53
C ARG A 5 0.84 -41.41 55.01
N LEU A 6 -0.25 -41.46 54.25
CA LEU A 6 -0.22 -41.30 52.80
C LEU A 6 -0.12 -39.80 52.46
N PHE A 7 1.03 -39.35 51.96
CA PHE A 7 1.19 -38.02 51.40
C PHE A 7 0.69 -38.01 49.94
N VAL A 8 -0.45 -37.34 49.71
CA VAL A 8 -0.95 -37.08 48.35
C VAL A 8 -0.29 -35.79 47.86
N PHE A 9 0.62 -35.88 46.89
CA PHE A 9 1.15 -34.75 46.18
C PHE A 9 0.13 -34.29 45.14
N PHE A 10 -0.53 -33.17 45.36
CA PHE A 10 -1.26 -32.46 44.31
C PHE A 10 -0.26 -31.73 43.40
N SER A 11 0.03 -32.29 42.25
CA SER A 11 0.76 -31.64 41.18
C SER A 11 -0.23 -30.73 40.45
N THR A 12 -0.23 -29.45 40.79
CA THR A 12 -0.93 -28.43 40.02
C THR A 12 -0.15 -28.19 38.72
N CYS A 13 -0.61 -28.83 37.64
CA CYS A 13 -0.13 -28.53 36.29
C CYS A 13 -0.68 -27.16 35.88
N LEU A 14 0.15 -26.13 36.01
CA LEU A 14 -0.14 -24.78 35.50
C LEU A 14 0.04 -24.80 33.99
N THR A 15 -1.01 -25.11 33.27
CA THR A 15 -1.07 -24.91 31.79
C THR A 15 -1.10 -23.40 31.51
N LEU A 16 0.06 -22.86 31.19
CA LEU A 16 0.17 -21.55 30.56
C LEU A 16 -0.54 -21.64 29.20
N LEU A 17 -1.76 -21.11 29.13
CA LEU A 17 -2.44 -20.82 27.89
C LEU A 17 -1.68 -19.65 27.23
N PHE A 18 -0.69 -19.98 26.40
CA PHE A 18 -0.26 -19.08 25.35
C PHE A 18 -1.42 -19.02 24.34
N SER A 19 -2.34 -18.10 24.53
CA SER A 19 -3.18 -17.64 23.43
C SER A 19 -2.23 -16.94 22.48
N ASP A 20 -1.73 -17.67 21.47
CA ASP A 20 -1.20 -17.05 20.28
C ASP A 20 -2.31 -16.12 19.77
N LEU A 21 -2.09 -14.82 19.90
CA LEU A 21 -2.83 -13.81 19.17
C LEU A 21 -2.48 -14.02 17.68
N ILE A 22 -3.11 -15.03 17.07
CA ILE A 22 -3.19 -15.09 15.62
C ILE A 22 -3.98 -13.84 15.26
N ALA A 23 -3.29 -12.82 14.77
CA ALA A 23 -3.93 -11.66 14.19
C ALA A 23 -4.93 -12.20 13.16
N ASP A 24 -6.19 -11.86 13.32
CA ASP A 24 -7.25 -12.31 12.43
C ASP A 24 -6.94 -11.84 11.01
N GLU A 25 -6.35 -12.73 10.20
CA GLU A 25 -5.96 -12.45 8.82
C GLU A 25 -7.17 -12.01 7.97
N SER A 26 -8.39 -12.32 8.41
CA SER A 26 -9.63 -11.91 7.74
C SER A 26 -9.83 -10.38 7.74
N GLN A 27 -9.15 -9.63 8.62
CA GLN A 27 -9.24 -8.18 8.69
C GLN A 27 -8.17 -7.45 7.88
N ASN A 28 -7.26 -8.15 7.23
CA ASN A 28 -6.22 -7.56 6.42
C ASN A 28 -6.68 -7.30 4.99
N TRP A 29 -6.19 -6.21 4.40
CA TRP A 29 -6.38 -5.88 2.98
C TRP A 29 -5.00 -5.75 2.31
N PRO A 30 -4.32 -6.88 2.02
CA PRO A 30 -2.87 -6.92 1.82
C PRO A 30 -2.39 -6.43 0.46
N ARG A 31 -3.28 -6.20 -0.50
CA ARG A 31 -2.93 -5.83 -1.88
C ARG A 31 -4.10 -5.18 -2.60
N PHE A 32 -3.86 -4.74 -3.84
CA PHE A 32 -4.95 -4.31 -4.71
C PHE A 32 -6.04 -5.39 -4.79
N ARG A 33 -7.29 -4.99 -4.55
CA ARG A 33 -8.48 -5.85 -4.44
C ARG A 33 -8.46 -6.85 -3.27
N GLY A 34 -7.62 -6.63 -2.27
CA GLY A 34 -7.66 -7.34 -0.98
C GLY A 34 -7.29 -8.81 -1.02
N PRO A 35 -7.79 -9.60 -0.07
CA PRO A 35 -7.54 -11.04 0.02
C PRO A 35 -7.94 -11.76 -1.26
N GLY A 36 -7.04 -12.63 -1.77
CA GLY A 36 -7.28 -13.37 -3.01
C GLY A 36 -7.52 -12.50 -4.24
N ALA A 37 -7.32 -11.17 -4.17
CA ALA A 37 -7.62 -10.20 -5.24
C ALA A 37 -9.08 -10.23 -5.73
N THR A 38 -10.02 -10.61 -4.86
CA THR A 38 -11.44 -10.73 -5.19
C THR A 38 -12.18 -9.39 -5.20
N GLY A 39 -11.67 -8.40 -4.46
CA GLY A 39 -12.36 -7.13 -4.20
C GLY A 39 -13.55 -7.26 -3.24
N ILE A 40 -13.63 -8.39 -2.53
CA ILE A 40 -14.74 -8.71 -1.63
C ILE A 40 -14.18 -8.96 -0.22
N GLN A 41 -14.84 -8.38 0.76
CA GLN A 41 -14.63 -8.66 2.18
C GLN A 41 -15.98 -9.07 2.78
N GLU A 42 -16.06 -10.28 3.31
CA GLU A 42 -17.27 -10.79 3.94
C GLU A 42 -17.20 -10.65 5.47
N GLY A 43 -18.35 -10.77 6.12
CA GLY A 43 -18.44 -10.79 7.58
C GLY A 43 -18.40 -9.41 8.25
N HIS A 44 -18.42 -8.31 7.48
CA HIS A 44 -18.44 -6.95 8.01
C HIS A 44 -19.71 -6.20 7.61
N SER A 45 -20.29 -5.47 8.57
CA SER A 45 -21.35 -4.52 8.28
C SER A 45 -20.71 -3.18 7.91
N LEU A 46 -20.86 -2.78 6.66
CA LEU A 46 -20.45 -1.45 6.20
C LEU A 46 -21.62 -0.48 6.28
N PRO A 47 -21.37 0.82 6.54
CA PRO A 47 -22.40 1.83 6.47
C PRO A 47 -22.96 1.88 5.04
N THR A 48 -24.28 1.95 4.94
CA THR A 48 -24.99 2.12 3.65
C THR A 48 -25.18 3.58 3.28
N THR A 49 -25.00 4.47 4.24
CA THR A 49 -25.04 5.93 4.10
C THR A 49 -23.80 6.53 4.73
N TRP A 50 -23.24 7.54 4.09
CA TRP A 50 -22.15 8.35 4.66
C TRP A 50 -22.20 9.77 4.12
N ASN A 51 -21.70 10.72 4.91
CA ASN A 51 -21.41 12.06 4.46
C ASN A 51 -19.95 12.40 4.72
N ALA A 52 -19.19 12.47 3.65
CA ALA A 52 -17.76 12.77 3.69
C ALA A 52 -17.44 14.21 3.28
N ASP A 53 -18.42 15.09 3.13
CA ASP A 53 -18.19 16.51 2.82
C ASP A 53 -17.43 17.18 3.98
N PRO A 54 -16.24 17.73 3.74
CA PRO A 54 -15.47 18.45 4.77
C PRO A 54 -16.19 19.69 5.32
N ALA A 55 -17.11 20.26 4.57
CA ALA A 55 -17.89 21.43 4.97
C ALA A 55 -19.17 21.07 5.72
N ALA A 56 -19.55 19.79 5.84
CA ALA A 56 -20.72 19.36 6.56
C ALA A 56 -20.56 19.59 8.08
N GLU A 57 -21.60 20.10 8.73
CA GLU A 57 -21.64 20.28 10.18
C GLU A 57 -21.47 18.96 10.95
N GLN A 58 -21.96 17.86 10.36
CA GLN A 58 -21.79 16.52 10.88
C GLN A 58 -21.35 15.57 9.77
N GLN A 59 -20.29 14.82 10.03
CA GLN A 59 -19.81 13.75 9.14
C GLN A 59 -20.42 12.43 9.62
N GLU A 60 -21.14 11.76 8.72
CA GLU A 60 -21.74 10.46 9.00
C GLU A 60 -20.86 9.35 8.37
N GLY A 61 -20.58 8.30 9.13
CA GLY A 61 -19.84 7.15 8.64
C GLY A 61 -18.34 7.39 8.38
N VAL A 62 -17.79 8.56 8.75
CA VAL A 62 -16.37 8.91 8.64
C VAL A 62 -15.74 8.87 10.02
N LEU A 63 -14.80 7.95 10.26
CA LEU A 63 -14.10 7.87 11.54
C LEU A 63 -13.02 8.95 11.67
N TRP A 64 -12.25 9.16 10.60
CA TRP A 64 -11.18 10.15 10.54
C TRP A 64 -10.82 10.50 9.10
N ARG A 65 -10.05 11.54 8.94
CA ARG A 65 -9.46 11.97 7.67
C ARG A 65 -7.98 12.27 7.87
N ALA A 66 -7.15 11.79 6.96
CA ALA A 66 -5.73 12.11 6.92
C ALA A 66 -5.38 12.76 5.58
N ALA A 67 -4.63 13.87 5.63
CA ALA A 67 -4.15 14.52 4.43
C ALA A 67 -3.00 13.72 3.80
N ILE A 68 -3.09 13.47 2.50
CA ILE A 68 -2.04 12.83 1.70
C ILE A 68 -1.42 13.89 0.79
N PRO A 69 -0.11 14.18 0.90
CA PRO A 69 0.55 15.12 0.01
C PRO A 69 0.69 14.55 -1.41
N GLY A 70 0.76 15.44 -2.40
CA GLY A 70 1.00 15.06 -3.80
C GLY A 70 -0.18 14.38 -4.47
N LEU A 71 0.11 13.52 -5.46
CA LEU A 71 -0.89 12.78 -6.23
C LEU A 71 -0.57 11.28 -6.22
N GLY A 72 -1.59 10.46 -5.95
CA GLY A 72 -1.51 9.00 -6.00
C GLY A 72 -2.85 8.38 -6.32
N HIS A 73 -2.88 7.40 -7.23
CA HIS A 73 -4.04 6.54 -7.49
C HIS A 73 -3.93 5.19 -6.79
N SER A 74 -2.94 5.06 -5.89
CA SER A 74 -2.74 3.90 -5.06
C SER A 74 -3.97 3.63 -4.19
N SER A 75 -4.45 2.39 -4.20
CA SER A 75 -5.41 1.94 -3.19
C SER A 75 -4.68 1.71 -1.87
N PRO A 76 -5.29 2.05 -0.72
CA PRO A 76 -4.72 1.72 0.58
C PRO A 76 -4.61 0.19 0.74
N VAL A 77 -3.58 -0.25 1.47
CA VAL A 77 -3.47 -1.62 1.97
C VAL A 77 -3.46 -1.60 3.49
N VAL A 78 -3.98 -2.67 4.10
CA VAL A 78 -4.17 -2.76 5.54
C VAL A 78 -3.52 -4.03 6.06
N TRP A 79 -2.72 -3.89 7.12
CA TRP A 79 -2.19 -5.03 7.87
C TRP A 79 -2.20 -4.73 9.37
N GLY A 80 -2.93 -5.54 10.11
CA GLY A 80 -3.16 -5.32 11.54
C GLY A 80 -3.81 -3.97 11.81
N ASP A 81 -3.18 -3.16 12.63
CA ASP A 81 -3.64 -1.79 12.96
C ASP A 81 -2.99 -0.70 12.08
N ARG A 82 -2.38 -1.05 10.95
CA ARG A 82 -1.69 -0.11 10.07
C ARG A 82 -2.34 -0.03 8.69
N ILE A 83 -2.39 1.19 8.16
CA ILE A 83 -2.81 1.48 6.79
C ILE A 83 -1.63 2.06 6.05
N PHE A 84 -1.34 1.55 4.86
CA PHE A 84 -0.26 2.04 4.02
C PHE A 84 -0.79 2.56 2.69
N VAL A 85 -0.26 3.68 2.26
CA VAL A 85 -0.52 4.28 0.94
C VAL A 85 0.78 4.81 0.34
N CYS A 86 0.82 4.97 -0.97
CA CYS A 86 1.92 5.67 -1.61
C CYS A 86 1.42 6.84 -2.47
N THR A 87 2.30 7.81 -2.65
CA THR A 87 2.04 9.05 -3.37
C THR A 87 3.31 9.57 -4.02
N ALA A 88 3.17 10.44 -5.01
CA ALA A 88 4.28 11.19 -5.60
C ALA A 88 4.07 12.69 -5.35
N VAL A 89 5.03 13.30 -4.71
CA VAL A 89 4.99 14.71 -4.29
C VAL A 89 5.94 15.51 -5.18
N PRO A 90 5.45 16.37 -6.07
CA PRO A 90 6.30 17.24 -6.87
C PRO A 90 6.94 18.33 -6.02
N GLU A 91 8.11 18.78 -6.40
CA GLU A 91 8.74 19.97 -5.85
C GLU A 91 7.97 21.24 -6.29
N GLY A 92 7.74 22.17 -5.38
CA GLY A 92 6.98 23.39 -5.63
C GLY A 92 5.47 23.20 -5.52
N GLU A 93 4.71 23.78 -6.45
CA GLU A 93 3.25 23.70 -6.43
C GLU A 93 2.75 22.28 -6.72
N ALA A 94 1.70 21.88 -6.00
CA ALA A 94 1.07 20.57 -6.20
C ALA A 94 0.55 20.45 -7.64
N ALA A 95 0.88 19.35 -8.30
CA ALA A 95 0.31 19.05 -9.61
C ALA A 95 -1.21 18.88 -9.48
N ALA A 96 -1.96 19.62 -10.30
CA ALA A 96 -3.40 19.46 -10.35
C ALA A 96 -3.78 18.23 -11.17
N LEU A 97 -4.68 17.39 -10.64
CA LEU A 97 -5.31 16.35 -11.43
C LEU A 97 -6.35 17.02 -12.34
N MET A 98 -6.20 16.86 -13.64
CA MET A 98 -7.18 17.38 -14.59
C MET A 98 -8.39 16.45 -14.66
N LEU A 99 -9.53 16.97 -14.27
CA LEU A 99 -10.83 16.30 -14.42
C LEU A 99 -11.42 16.72 -15.78
N GLY A 100 -12.01 15.79 -16.50
CA GLY A 100 -12.79 16.10 -17.69
C GLY A 100 -12.42 15.31 -18.94
N SER A 101 -13.24 15.46 -19.99
CA SER A 101 -13.26 14.68 -21.22
C SER A 101 -12.47 15.30 -22.37
N GLY A 102 -11.42 16.01 -22.13
CA GLY A 102 -10.60 16.57 -23.21
C GLY A 102 -10.00 15.44 -24.06
N GLY A 103 -10.47 15.27 -25.28
CA GLY A 103 -10.17 14.15 -26.16
C GLY A 103 -8.76 14.05 -26.73
N GLN A 104 -7.80 14.83 -26.26
CA GLN A 104 -6.41 14.78 -26.72
C GLN A 104 -5.50 14.21 -25.64
N PRO A 105 -4.58 13.30 -25.99
CA PRO A 105 -3.54 12.85 -25.10
C PRO A 105 -2.67 14.06 -24.70
N THR A 106 -2.72 14.44 -23.45
CA THR A 106 -1.92 15.55 -22.93
C THR A 106 -0.96 15.03 -21.88
N ALA A 107 0.33 15.20 -22.12
CA ALA A 107 1.36 14.92 -21.13
C ALA A 107 1.23 15.88 -19.94
N ALA A 108 1.44 15.36 -18.72
CA ALA A 108 1.56 16.21 -17.57
C ALA A 108 2.89 16.97 -17.61
N ASP A 109 2.90 18.18 -17.08
CA ASP A 109 4.12 18.95 -16.84
C ASP A 109 4.77 18.47 -15.55
N ASP A 110 5.57 17.41 -15.63
CA ASP A 110 6.31 16.80 -14.53
C ASP A 110 7.83 17.09 -14.61
N ALA A 111 8.26 18.07 -15.41
CA ALA A 111 9.67 18.44 -15.58
C ALA A 111 10.25 19.11 -14.32
N ARG A 112 10.08 18.45 -13.17
CA ARG A 112 10.56 18.88 -11.84
C ARG A 112 10.83 17.66 -10.97
N ASN A 113 11.62 17.85 -9.91
CA ASN A 113 11.86 16.80 -8.95
C ASN A 113 10.56 16.35 -8.26
N HIS A 114 10.48 15.07 -7.99
CA HIS A 114 9.42 14.44 -7.19
C HIS A 114 10.04 13.65 -6.07
N GLN A 115 9.25 13.45 -5.02
CA GLN A 115 9.50 12.44 -4.00
C GLN A 115 8.41 11.37 -4.10
N TRP A 116 8.81 10.12 -4.26
CA TRP A 116 7.92 8.97 -4.15
C TRP A 116 7.90 8.51 -2.72
N VAL A 117 6.75 8.68 -2.09
CA VAL A 117 6.62 8.55 -0.64
C VAL A 117 5.67 7.41 -0.29
N ILE A 118 6.06 6.62 0.71
CA ILE A 118 5.20 5.65 1.37
C ILE A 118 4.81 6.25 2.72
N LEU A 119 3.53 6.18 3.04
CA LEU A 119 2.96 6.68 4.29
C LEU A 119 2.30 5.55 5.05
N CYS A 120 2.48 5.53 6.36
CA CYS A 120 1.83 4.62 7.28
C CYS A 120 0.98 5.40 8.29
N PHE A 121 -0.25 4.93 8.48
CA PHE A 121 -1.20 5.52 9.41
C PHE A 121 -1.72 4.47 10.39
N ASP A 122 -2.05 4.91 11.61
CA ASP A 122 -2.83 4.11 12.53
C ASP A 122 -4.27 3.95 12.00
N LYS A 123 -4.74 2.71 11.94
CA LYS A 123 -6.05 2.38 11.38
C LYS A 123 -7.22 2.96 12.19
N LYS A 124 -7.06 3.11 13.51
CA LYS A 124 -8.13 3.56 14.41
C LYS A 124 -8.24 5.07 14.46
N THR A 125 -7.10 5.76 14.45
CA THR A 125 -7.04 7.21 14.69
C THR A 125 -6.79 8.02 13.43
N GLY A 126 -6.23 7.41 12.36
CA GLY A 126 -5.76 8.12 11.18
C GLY A 126 -4.47 8.91 11.41
N GLU A 127 -3.84 8.78 12.58
CA GLU A 127 -2.56 9.41 12.87
C GLU A 127 -1.45 8.87 11.97
N LYS A 128 -0.64 9.74 11.41
CA LYS A 128 0.52 9.34 10.62
C LYS A 128 1.61 8.80 11.54
N LEU A 129 1.87 7.50 11.45
CA LEU A 129 2.92 6.84 12.21
C LEU A 129 4.31 7.12 11.63
N TRP A 130 4.43 7.05 10.31
CA TRP A 130 5.66 7.39 9.60
C TRP A 130 5.42 7.73 8.13
N GLY A 131 6.43 8.36 7.51
CA GLY A 131 6.52 8.59 6.07
C GLY A 131 7.95 8.39 5.61
N LYS A 132 8.15 7.69 4.48
CA LYS A 132 9.46 7.38 3.92
C LYS A 132 9.52 7.76 2.46
N THR A 133 10.51 8.54 2.07
CA THR A 133 10.84 8.78 0.66
C THR A 133 11.60 7.58 0.12
N ALA A 134 10.96 6.84 -0.79
CA ALA A 134 11.54 5.68 -1.45
C ALA A 134 12.49 6.10 -2.57
N HIS A 135 12.08 7.11 -3.34
CA HIS A 135 12.85 7.67 -4.44
C HIS A 135 12.72 9.19 -4.48
N GLN A 136 13.73 9.86 -5.01
CA GLN A 136 13.71 11.30 -5.28
C GLN A 136 14.44 11.59 -6.58
N GLY A 137 13.84 12.40 -7.43
CA GLY A 137 14.42 12.83 -8.70
C GLY A 137 13.38 13.32 -9.69
N MET A 138 13.82 13.60 -10.91
CA MET A 138 12.90 13.86 -12.02
C MET A 138 12.30 12.53 -12.50
N PRO A 139 10.99 12.49 -12.81
CA PRO A 139 10.35 11.31 -13.38
C PRO A 139 11.06 10.85 -14.66
N ARG A 140 11.38 9.57 -14.72
CA ARG A 140 12.05 8.94 -15.88
C ARG A 140 11.08 8.64 -17.04
N ALA A 141 9.78 8.67 -16.74
CA ALA A 141 8.73 8.45 -17.73
C ALA A 141 7.66 9.56 -17.64
N THR A 142 7.15 9.96 -18.80
CA THR A 142 6.03 10.88 -18.89
C THR A 142 4.72 10.18 -18.55
N ARG A 143 3.76 10.91 -18.03
CA ARG A 143 2.40 10.42 -17.77
C ARG A 143 1.34 11.29 -18.43
N HIS A 144 0.18 10.73 -18.63
CA HIS A 144 -1.00 11.50 -19.00
C HIS A 144 -1.44 12.39 -17.83
N ILE A 145 -1.98 13.57 -18.12
CA ILE A 145 -2.41 14.55 -17.10
C ILE A 145 -3.47 14.01 -16.12
N LYS A 146 -4.21 12.95 -16.49
CA LYS A 146 -5.18 12.26 -15.63
C LYS A 146 -4.58 11.12 -14.81
N ALA A 147 -3.32 10.77 -15.04
CA ALA A 147 -2.59 9.77 -14.27
C ALA A 147 -1.72 10.41 -13.20
N THR A 148 -1.07 9.61 -12.38
CA THR A 148 -0.11 10.06 -11.38
C THR A 148 1.23 9.34 -11.54
N GLN A 149 2.27 9.80 -10.86
CA GLN A 149 3.55 9.08 -10.77
C GLN A 149 3.52 7.96 -9.70
N ALA A 150 2.37 7.76 -9.02
CA ALA A 150 2.14 6.72 -8.01
C ALA A 150 0.76 6.08 -8.21
N ASN A 151 0.60 5.30 -9.28
CA ASN A 151 -0.68 4.64 -9.60
C ASN A 151 -0.80 3.25 -8.98
N THR A 152 0.33 2.57 -8.72
CA THR A 152 0.33 1.20 -8.20
C THR A 152 -0.06 1.17 -6.74
N SER A 153 -0.81 0.16 -6.33
CA SER A 153 -1.05 -0.13 -4.92
C SER A 153 0.13 -0.90 -4.33
N LEU A 154 0.35 -0.72 -3.06
CA LEU A 154 1.33 -1.48 -2.29
C LEU A 154 0.90 -2.96 -2.17
N ALA A 155 1.84 -3.82 -1.76
CA ALA A 155 1.54 -5.16 -1.27
C ALA A 155 2.23 -5.39 0.08
N VAL A 156 1.57 -6.10 0.98
CA VAL A 156 2.07 -6.38 2.33
C VAL A 156 1.76 -7.83 2.73
N ASP A 157 2.66 -8.47 3.49
CA ASP A 157 2.51 -9.86 3.95
C ASP A 157 2.75 -10.06 5.46
N GLY A 158 2.85 -8.94 6.21
CA GLY A 158 3.13 -8.95 7.64
C GLY A 158 4.60 -8.78 8.01
N GLU A 159 5.52 -9.05 7.09
CA GLU A 159 6.96 -8.82 7.25
C GLU A 159 7.51 -7.82 6.24
N ASN A 160 6.92 -7.79 5.06
CA ASN A 160 7.38 -7.02 3.91
C ASN A 160 6.28 -6.10 3.42
N LEU A 161 6.65 -4.86 3.16
CA LEU A 161 5.85 -3.85 2.48
C LEU A 161 6.53 -3.52 1.16
N VAL A 162 5.88 -3.86 0.06
CA VAL A 162 6.43 -3.71 -1.30
C VAL A 162 5.76 -2.56 -2.02
N ALA A 163 6.56 -1.63 -2.51
CA ALA A 163 6.14 -0.49 -3.33
C ALA A 163 6.79 -0.57 -4.71
N PHE A 164 6.00 -0.40 -5.75
CA PHE A 164 6.50 -0.32 -7.11
C PHE A 164 6.09 0.99 -7.77
N PHE A 165 7.06 1.76 -8.19
CA PHE A 165 6.87 3.08 -8.79
C PHE A 165 7.20 3.10 -10.30
N GLY A 166 7.03 1.95 -10.97
CA GLY A 166 7.32 1.84 -12.39
C GLY A 166 8.79 2.09 -12.70
N SER A 167 9.06 3.08 -13.53
CA SER A 167 10.43 3.45 -13.93
C SER A 167 11.33 3.89 -12.76
N GLU A 168 10.74 4.30 -11.64
CA GLU A 168 11.49 4.76 -10.46
C GLU A 168 11.88 3.62 -9.53
N GLY A 169 11.46 2.38 -9.84
CA GLY A 169 11.96 1.17 -9.20
C GLY A 169 10.99 0.50 -8.24
N LEU A 170 11.47 -0.62 -7.72
CA LEU A 170 10.81 -1.49 -6.76
C LEU A 170 11.52 -1.40 -5.42
N TYR A 171 10.76 -1.26 -4.35
CA TYR A 171 11.26 -1.06 -2.98
C TYR A 171 10.57 -2.03 -2.04
N CYS A 172 11.34 -2.62 -1.13
CA CYS A 172 10.83 -3.45 -0.05
C CYS A 172 11.26 -2.87 1.29
N TYR A 173 10.30 -2.68 2.16
CA TYR A 173 10.47 -2.20 3.53
C TYR A 173 9.97 -3.24 4.52
N ASP A 174 10.38 -3.13 5.78
CA ASP A 174 9.63 -3.70 6.88
C ASP A 174 8.41 -2.82 7.22
N LEU A 175 7.56 -3.28 8.15
CA LEU A 175 6.36 -2.54 8.51
C LEU A 175 6.64 -1.28 9.35
N ASP A 176 7.86 -1.11 9.87
CA ASP A 176 8.31 0.08 10.60
C ASP A 176 8.94 1.13 9.66
N GLY A 177 8.95 0.83 8.35
CA GLY A 177 9.45 1.73 7.33
C GLY A 177 10.98 1.73 7.20
N ASN A 178 11.65 0.66 7.61
CA ASN A 178 13.07 0.48 7.31
C ASN A 178 13.22 -0.19 5.96
N LEU A 179 14.03 0.42 5.09
CA LEU A 179 14.32 -0.14 3.77
C LEU A 179 15.11 -1.45 3.90
N LYS A 180 14.56 -2.54 3.37
CA LYS A 180 15.23 -3.84 3.32
C LYS A 180 16.08 -3.95 2.06
N TRP A 181 15.52 -3.58 0.91
CA TRP A 181 16.21 -3.56 -0.38
C TRP A 181 15.41 -2.76 -1.43
N ASN A 182 16.07 -2.44 -2.53
CA ASN A 182 15.45 -1.89 -3.73
C ASN A 182 16.00 -2.52 -5.01
N ARG A 183 15.30 -2.34 -6.14
CA ARG A 183 15.73 -2.76 -7.49
C ARG A 183 15.28 -1.74 -8.52
N ASP A 184 16.19 -1.33 -9.36
CA ASP A 184 15.88 -0.64 -10.61
C ASP A 184 15.53 -1.70 -11.66
N LEU A 185 14.34 -1.61 -12.25
CA LEU A 185 13.87 -2.50 -13.32
C LEU A 185 14.00 -1.85 -14.70
N GLY A 186 14.67 -0.70 -14.77
CA GLY A 186 14.81 0.09 -15.98
C GLY A 186 13.67 1.07 -16.22
N VAL A 187 13.74 1.79 -17.32
CA VAL A 187 12.67 2.70 -17.74
C VAL A 187 11.57 1.87 -18.38
N ILE A 188 10.38 1.93 -17.79
CA ILE A 188 9.19 1.24 -18.27
C ILE A 188 8.29 2.30 -18.90
N ASN A 189 8.28 2.35 -20.22
CA ASN A 189 7.47 3.32 -20.96
C ASN A 189 6.25 2.62 -21.57
N ILE A 190 5.10 2.77 -20.93
CA ILE A 190 3.85 2.13 -21.37
C ILE A 190 3.14 2.88 -22.50
N SER A 191 3.80 3.82 -23.16
CA SER A 191 3.18 4.59 -24.23
C SER A 191 3.97 4.56 -25.53
N LYS A 192 3.25 4.15 -26.57
CA LYS A 192 3.65 4.27 -27.96
C LYS A 192 3.74 5.74 -28.44
N TYR A 193 3.20 6.70 -27.69
CA TYR A 193 2.96 8.09 -28.09
C TYR A 193 3.57 9.13 -27.15
N ASN A 194 4.63 8.85 -26.46
CA ASN A 194 5.27 9.74 -25.47
C ASN A 194 4.37 10.24 -24.33
N THR A 195 3.16 9.75 -24.23
CA THR A 195 2.20 10.14 -23.19
C THR A 195 1.57 8.88 -22.63
N GLY A 196 2.26 8.24 -21.69
CA GLY A 196 1.75 7.05 -21.01
C GLY A 196 0.73 7.38 -19.93
N TRP A 197 -0.15 6.43 -19.64
CA TRP A 197 -1.05 6.52 -18.48
C TRP A 197 -0.32 6.32 -17.14
N GLY A 198 1.00 6.22 -17.16
CA GLY A 198 1.78 5.80 -16.02
C GLY A 198 1.67 4.29 -15.80
N TYR A 199 2.58 3.73 -15.05
CA TYR A 199 2.58 2.32 -14.71
C TYR A 199 1.57 2.03 -13.59
N ALA A 200 0.70 1.03 -13.77
CA ALA A 200 -0.40 0.76 -12.83
C ALA A 200 -0.50 -0.70 -12.34
N SER A 201 0.32 -1.63 -12.87
CA SER A 201 0.35 -3.00 -12.35
C SER A 201 0.94 -3.03 -10.94
N SER A 202 0.12 -3.42 -10.00
CA SER A 202 0.52 -3.52 -8.59
C SER A 202 1.30 -4.81 -8.33
N PRO A 203 2.30 -4.81 -7.43
CA PRO A 203 3.01 -6.02 -7.04
C PRO A 203 2.09 -7.01 -6.35
N SER A 204 2.40 -8.29 -6.50
CA SER A 204 1.79 -9.37 -5.75
C SER A 204 2.84 -10.10 -4.96
N ILE A 205 2.58 -10.34 -3.67
CA ILE A 205 3.40 -11.22 -2.83
C ILE A 205 2.73 -12.58 -2.78
N HIS A 206 3.48 -13.63 -3.08
CA HIS A 206 3.07 -15.01 -2.92
C HIS A 206 4.20 -15.80 -2.27
N LYS A 207 3.99 -16.24 -1.03
CA LYS A 207 5.04 -16.86 -0.20
C LYS A 207 6.28 -15.94 -0.17
N ASN A 208 7.44 -16.47 -0.56
CA ASN A 208 8.70 -15.74 -0.61
C ASN A 208 9.01 -15.10 -1.99
N HIS A 209 7.98 -14.88 -2.81
CA HIS A 209 8.15 -14.28 -4.14
C HIS A 209 7.33 -13.00 -4.26
N ILE A 210 7.92 -12.01 -4.91
CA ILE A 210 7.25 -10.83 -5.41
C ILE A 210 7.12 -10.97 -6.91
N VAL A 211 5.89 -10.88 -7.42
CA VAL A 211 5.62 -11.02 -8.85
C VAL A 211 5.08 -9.71 -9.39
N LEU A 212 5.66 -9.29 -10.51
CA LEU A 212 5.32 -8.05 -11.23
C LEU A 212 5.16 -8.33 -12.71
N THR A 213 4.15 -7.72 -13.31
CA THR A 213 4.06 -7.60 -14.77
C THR A 213 4.56 -6.22 -15.17
N CYS A 214 5.56 -6.17 -16.04
CA CYS A 214 6.09 -4.94 -16.62
C CYS A 214 5.69 -4.90 -18.10
N ASP A 215 4.56 -4.25 -18.36
CA ASP A 215 3.92 -4.23 -19.67
C ASP A 215 4.44 -3.06 -20.53
N ASP A 216 5.73 -3.10 -20.83
CA ASP A 216 6.37 -2.15 -21.74
C ASP A 216 6.14 -2.62 -23.20
N PRO A 217 5.52 -1.83 -24.09
CA PRO A 217 5.28 -2.24 -25.47
C PRO A 217 6.53 -2.62 -26.25
N ALA A 218 7.69 -2.09 -25.88
CA ALA A 218 8.97 -2.40 -26.52
C ALA A 218 9.61 -3.68 -25.98
N ASN A 219 9.39 -3.97 -24.69
CA ASN A 219 10.00 -5.12 -24.01
C ASN A 219 9.12 -5.59 -22.83
N PRO A 220 7.94 -6.19 -23.09
CA PRO A 220 7.08 -6.66 -22.03
C PRO A 220 7.70 -7.86 -21.31
N PHE A 221 7.63 -7.85 -19.97
CA PHE A 221 8.14 -8.98 -19.18
C PHE A 221 7.34 -9.19 -17.89
N LEU A 222 7.36 -10.42 -17.43
CA LEU A 222 6.96 -10.83 -16.09
C LEU A 222 8.22 -11.14 -15.29
N VAL A 223 8.32 -10.61 -14.09
CA VAL A 223 9.45 -10.88 -13.19
C VAL A 223 8.95 -11.43 -11.86
N ALA A 224 9.65 -12.43 -11.36
CA ALA A 224 9.52 -12.94 -10.00
C ALA A 224 10.85 -12.73 -9.26
N LEU A 225 10.76 -12.09 -8.11
CA LEU A 225 11.88 -11.78 -7.23
C LEU A 225 11.72 -12.56 -5.92
N ARG A 226 12.86 -12.92 -5.32
CA ARG A 226 12.90 -13.61 -4.02
C ARG A 226 13.61 -12.74 -3.00
#